data_fffc2e27591b6db5bd458aad19708d8e
#
_entry.id   fffc2e27591b6db5bd458aad19708d8e
#
_cell.length_a   1.000
_cell.length_b   1.000
_cell.length_c   1.000
_cell.angle_alpha   90.00
_cell.angle_beta   90.00
_cell.angle_gamma   90.00
#
_symmetry.space_group_name_H-M   'P 1'
#
loop_
_entity.id
_entity.type
_entity.pdbx_description
1 polymer ?
#
loop_
_entity_poly.entity_id
_entity_poly.type
_entity_poly.pdbx_seq_one_letter_code
_entity_poly.pdbx_strand_id
1 'polypeptide(L)'
;AIGAGALLASLWLARRGEMSGLTQMVTLSILGVGLGLMLAMAFGVLWIAVAFFMVLGAFMLTGNVGAQSLIQNAVDGPVRARVLSVFIVFAHGLPAIGALATGWIASQVGLQIAIGGGALIMVLVWLWARPRTGAMAALLEPPPSP
;
A
#
# COMPACT_ATOMS: atom_id res chain seq x y z
N ALA A 1 -6.29 15.16 5.07
CA ALA A 1 -6.78 13.89 5.65
C ALA A 1 -5.74 12.77 5.46
N ILE A 2 -5.33 12.44 4.23
CA ILE A 2 -4.36 11.36 3.93
C ILE A 2 -3.04 11.55 4.71
N GLY A 3 -2.46 12.75 4.72
CA GLY A 3 -1.23 13.05 5.44
C GLY A 3 -1.33 12.87 6.96
N ALA A 4 -2.47 13.21 7.56
CA ALA A 4 -2.68 12.98 9.00
C ALA A 4 -2.71 11.49 9.34
N GLY A 5 -3.37 10.68 8.51
CA GLY A 5 -3.36 9.21 8.64
C GLY A 5 -1.95 8.62 8.51
N ALA A 6 -1.18 9.11 7.55
CA ALA A 6 0.21 8.71 7.35
C ALA A 6 1.10 9.07 8.55
N LEU A 7 0.94 10.26 9.14
CA LEU A 7 1.67 10.66 10.37
C LEU A 7 1.35 9.75 11.55
N LEU A 8 0.09 9.45 11.79
CA LEU A 8 -0.32 8.54 12.87
C LEU A 8 0.26 7.14 12.66
N ALA A 9 0.21 6.64 11.43
CA ALA A 9 0.78 5.33 11.08
C ALA A 9 2.30 5.30 11.25
N SER A 10 3.02 6.37 10.90
CA SER A 10 4.48 6.44 11.08
C SER A 10 4.89 6.41 12.54
N LEU A 11 4.17 7.15 13.40
CA LEU A 11 4.40 7.13 14.85
C LEU A 11 4.11 5.76 15.46
N TRP A 12 3.04 5.11 15.02
CA TRP A 12 2.69 3.78 15.48
C TRP A 12 3.73 2.73 15.03
N LEU A 13 4.16 2.81 13.77
CA LEU A 13 5.17 1.91 13.20
C LEU A 13 6.53 2.09 13.88
N ALA A 14 6.93 3.34 14.17
CA ALA A 14 8.16 3.66 14.89
C ALA A 14 8.20 3.06 16.32
N ARG A 15 7.04 2.93 16.97
CA ARG A 15 6.93 2.33 18.31
C ARG A 15 6.94 0.81 18.30
N ARG A 16 6.59 0.19 17.18
CA ARG A 16 6.42 -1.27 17.12
C ARG A 16 7.75 -2.02 17.07
N GLY A 17 8.81 -1.47 16.48
CA GLY A 17 10.17 -2.02 16.49
C GLY A 17 10.38 -3.44 15.93
N GLU A 18 9.31 -4.22 15.76
CA GLU A 18 9.37 -5.61 15.32
C GLU A 18 9.18 -5.75 13.81
N MET A 19 10.03 -6.59 13.22
CA MET A 19 10.02 -6.90 11.79
C MET A 19 9.16 -8.11 11.42
N SER A 20 8.58 -8.80 12.41
CA SER A 20 7.71 -9.96 12.19
C SER A 20 6.34 -9.54 11.66
N GLY A 21 5.84 -10.24 10.63
CA GLY A 21 4.53 -10.00 10.03
C GLY A 21 4.46 -8.82 9.05
N LEU A 22 5.60 -8.26 8.60
CA LEU A 22 5.65 -7.18 7.61
C LEU A 22 5.00 -7.57 6.29
N THR A 23 5.20 -8.81 5.82
CA THR A 23 4.58 -9.33 4.59
C THR A 23 3.06 -9.31 4.69
N GLN A 24 2.51 -9.73 5.84
CA GLN A 24 1.07 -9.70 6.08
C GLN A 24 0.55 -8.26 6.16
N MET A 25 1.29 -7.36 6.79
CA MET A 25 0.94 -5.92 6.85
C MET A 25 0.90 -5.28 5.48
N VAL A 26 1.90 -5.55 4.62
CA VAL A 26 1.93 -5.05 3.24
C VAL A 26 0.72 -5.58 2.46
N THR A 27 0.41 -6.87 2.58
CA THR A 27 -0.74 -7.49 1.91
C THR A 27 -2.07 -6.92 2.40
N LEU A 28 -2.23 -6.71 3.71
CA LEU A 28 -3.42 -6.08 4.29
C LEU A 28 -3.55 -4.60 3.87
N SER A 29 -2.43 -3.92 3.68
CA SER A 29 -2.44 -2.52 3.21
C SER A 29 -3.03 -2.40 1.81
N ILE A 30 -2.78 -3.35 0.92
CA ILE A 30 -3.39 -3.38 -0.43
C ILE A 30 -4.92 -3.48 -0.32
N LEU A 31 -5.42 -4.39 0.53
CA LEU A 31 -6.86 -4.51 0.79
C LEU A 31 -7.44 -3.25 1.41
N GLY A 32 -6.75 -2.68 2.42
CA GLY A 32 -7.17 -1.46 3.11
C GLY A 32 -7.30 -0.26 2.17
N VAL A 33 -6.34 -0.10 1.25
CA VAL A 33 -6.39 0.96 0.23
C VAL A 33 -7.56 0.72 -0.74
N GLY A 34 -7.73 -0.50 -1.25
CA GLY A 34 -8.82 -0.84 -2.16
C GLY A 34 -10.20 -0.62 -1.54
N LEU A 35 -10.45 -1.16 -0.36
CA LEU A 35 -11.72 -1.00 0.36
C LEU A 35 -11.94 0.46 0.78
N GLY A 36 -10.89 1.16 1.26
CA GLY A 36 -10.98 2.57 1.64
C GLY A 36 -11.41 3.45 0.48
N LEU A 37 -10.88 3.22 -0.72
CA LEU A 37 -11.30 3.93 -1.93
C LEU A 37 -12.76 3.61 -2.32
N MET A 38 -13.17 2.35 -2.29
CA MET A 38 -14.55 1.96 -2.60
C MET A 38 -15.54 2.62 -1.64
N LEU A 39 -15.25 2.57 -0.33
CA LEU A 39 -16.11 3.15 0.70
C LEU A 39 -16.14 4.67 0.63
N ALA A 40 -15.00 5.34 0.38
CA ALA A 40 -14.95 6.78 0.22
C ALA A 40 -15.83 7.27 -0.94
N MET A 41 -15.97 6.46 -2.00
CA MET A 41 -16.84 6.81 -3.15
C MET A 41 -18.31 6.44 -2.93
N ALA A 42 -18.60 5.44 -2.08
CA ALA A 42 -19.98 5.02 -1.80
C ALA A 42 -20.73 6.00 -0.90
N PHE A 43 -20.03 6.68 0.00
CA PHE A 43 -20.64 7.62 0.94
C PHE A 43 -20.47 9.06 0.45
N GLY A 44 -21.58 9.71 0.07
CA GLY A 44 -21.61 11.12 -0.34
C GLY A 44 -21.41 12.14 0.80
N VAL A 45 -21.06 11.70 2.01
CA VAL A 45 -20.87 12.55 3.18
C VAL A 45 -19.40 12.91 3.35
N LEU A 46 -19.07 14.20 3.28
CA LEU A 46 -17.70 14.71 3.33
C LEU A 46 -16.89 14.22 4.55
N TRP A 47 -17.49 14.23 5.75
CA TRP A 47 -16.82 13.83 6.97
C TRP A 47 -16.46 12.33 7.02
N ILE A 48 -17.32 11.50 6.46
CA ILE A 48 -17.09 10.07 6.32
C ILE A 48 -15.95 9.83 5.33
N ALA A 49 -15.95 10.52 4.20
CA ALA A 49 -14.87 10.46 3.21
C ALA A 49 -13.53 10.89 3.82
N VAL A 50 -13.50 11.97 4.62
CA VAL A 50 -12.29 12.43 5.32
C VAL A 50 -11.73 11.34 6.24
N ALA A 51 -12.57 10.65 7.02
CA ALA A 51 -12.16 9.57 7.89
C ALA A 51 -11.55 8.39 7.08
N PHE A 52 -12.20 7.98 5.98
CA PHE A 52 -11.68 6.94 5.11
C PHE A 52 -10.35 7.33 4.44
N PHE A 53 -10.18 8.59 4.02
CA PHE A 53 -8.91 9.07 3.48
C PHE A 53 -7.78 9.09 4.52
N MET A 54 -8.08 9.33 5.80
CA MET A 54 -7.08 9.18 6.87
C MET A 54 -6.63 7.72 7.01
N VAL A 55 -7.57 6.78 7.06
CA VAL A 55 -7.28 5.34 7.12
C VAL A 55 -6.50 4.89 5.89
N LEU A 56 -6.89 5.34 4.71
CA LEU A 56 -6.20 5.08 3.45
C LEU A 56 -4.74 5.57 3.48
N GLY A 57 -4.50 6.78 3.98
CA GLY A 57 -3.15 7.31 4.15
C GLY A 57 -2.28 6.47 5.09
N ALA A 58 -2.87 5.95 6.17
CA ALA A 58 -2.19 5.04 7.09
C ALA A 58 -1.79 3.73 6.39
N PHE A 59 -2.69 3.11 5.64
CA PHE A 59 -2.40 1.87 4.90
C PHE A 59 -1.38 2.09 3.78
N MET A 60 -1.46 3.18 3.03
CA MET A 60 -0.47 3.52 1.99
C MET A 60 0.93 3.66 2.57
N LEU A 61 1.08 4.38 3.69
CA LEU A 61 2.38 4.53 4.33
C LEU A 61 2.89 3.19 4.86
N THR A 62 2.06 2.45 5.59
CA THR A 62 2.45 1.16 6.18
C THR A 62 2.88 0.17 5.08
N GLY A 63 2.15 0.10 3.98
CA GLY A 63 2.49 -0.74 2.83
C GLY A 63 3.82 -0.34 2.19
N ASN A 64 4.05 0.97 1.99
CA ASN A 64 5.28 1.47 1.37
C ASN A 64 6.50 1.23 2.27
N VAL A 65 6.42 1.61 3.55
CA VAL A 65 7.51 1.41 4.52
C VAL A 65 7.78 -0.08 4.74
N GLY A 66 6.72 -0.90 4.86
CA GLY A 66 6.85 -2.35 4.99
C GLY A 66 7.55 -2.98 3.79
N ALA A 67 7.17 -2.61 2.57
CA ALA A 67 7.82 -3.10 1.35
C ALA A 67 9.30 -2.70 1.27
N GLN A 68 9.63 -1.44 1.61
CA GLN A 68 11.03 -0.99 1.68
C GLN A 68 11.83 -1.77 2.73
N SER A 69 11.26 -2.00 3.91
CA SER A 69 11.91 -2.77 4.98
C SER A 69 12.17 -4.21 4.57
N LEU A 70 11.21 -4.87 3.92
CA LEU A 70 11.37 -6.23 3.39
C LEU A 70 12.51 -6.30 2.37
N ILE A 71 12.58 -5.36 1.43
CA ILE A 71 13.68 -5.28 0.43
C ILE A 71 15.02 -5.09 1.13
N GLN A 72 15.09 -4.20 2.12
CA GLN A 72 16.33 -3.92 2.84
C GLN A 72 16.84 -5.15 3.61
N ASN A 73 15.94 -5.99 4.10
CA ASN A 73 16.29 -7.21 4.84
C ASN A 73 16.61 -8.39 3.92
N ALA A 74 15.95 -8.48 2.77
CA ALA A 74 16.11 -9.61 1.83
C ALA A 74 17.31 -9.47 0.89
N VAL A 75 17.91 -8.26 0.79
CA VAL A 75 18.98 -7.98 -0.19
C VAL A 75 20.31 -7.69 0.50
N ASP A 76 21.37 -8.37 0.04
CA ASP A 76 22.74 -8.18 0.53
C ASP A 76 23.27 -6.76 0.30
N GLY A 77 24.16 -6.30 1.22
CA GLY A 77 24.68 -4.95 1.27
C GLY A 77 25.17 -4.36 -0.06
N PRO A 78 25.99 -5.08 -0.86
CA PRO A 78 26.58 -4.54 -2.09
C PRO A 78 25.55 -4.17 -3.18
N VAL A 79 24.43 -4.90 -3.26
CA VAL A 79 23.39 -4.67 -4.29
C VAL A 79 22.14 -3.97 -3.75
N ARG A 80 22.03 -3.81 -2.41
CA ARG A 80 20.88 -3.20 -1.74
C ARG A 80 20.54 -1.81 -2.29
N ALA A 81 21.55 -0.96 -2.46
CA ALA A 81 21.34 0.40 -2.97
C ALA A 81 20.75 0.40 -4.37
N ARG A 82 21.20 -0.51 -5.24
CA ARG A 82 20.70 -0.64 -6.62
C ARG A 82 19.27 -1.15 -6.65
N VAL A 83 18.94 -2.17 -5.87
CA VAL A 83 17.58 -2.71 -5.79
C VAL A 83 16.62 -1.66 -5.21
N LEU A 84 17.03 -0.95 -4.16
CA LEU A 84 16.23 0.08 -3.53
C LEU A 84 15.99 1.28 -4.47
N SER A 85 16.99 1.70 -5.26
CA SER A 85 16.82 2.78 -6.24
C SER A 85 15.80 2.41 -7.32
N VAL A 86 15.85 1.18 -7.82
CA VAL A 86 14.87 0.66 -8.78
C VAL A 86 13.47 0.64 -8.14
N PHE A 87 13.35 0.14 -6.91
CA PHE A 87 12.08 0.15 -6.20
C PHE A 87 11.51 1.57 -6.05
N ILE A 88 12.34 2.56 -5.66
CA ILE A 88 11.91 3.96 -5.50
C ILE A 88 11.42 4.55 -6.82
N VAL A 89 12.13 4.28 -7.94
CA VAL A 89 11.69 4.73 -9.27
C VAL A 89 10.31 4.17 -9.61
N PHE A 90 10.08 2.88 -9.39
CA PHE A 90 8.78 2.27 -9.63
C PHE A 90 7.71 2.75 -8.64
N ALA A 91 8.04 2.86 -7.35
CA ALA A 91 7.10 3.28 -6.31
C ALA A 91 6.59 4.72 -6.50
N HIS A 92 7.38 5.59 -7.12
CA HIS A 92 6.98 6.98 -7.40
C HIS A 92 6.61 7.21 -8.86
N GLY A 93 7.23 6.50 -9.79
CA GLY A 93 6.96 6.64 -11.23
C GLY A 93 5.65 6.00 -11.68
N LEU A 94 5.36 4.77 -11.24
CA LEU A 94 4.11 4.09 -11.60
C LEU A 94 2.85 4.82 -11.14
N PRO A 95 2.77 5.39 -9.93
CA PRO A 95 1.62 6.19 -9.53
C PRO A 95 1.39 7.41 -10.41
N ALA A 96 2.44 8.06 -10.91
CA ALA A 96 2.31 9.19 -11.83
C ALA A 96 1.67 8.76 -13.16
N ILE A 97 2.12 7.65 -13.73
CA ILE A 97 1.51 7.06 -14.95
C ILE A 97 0.07 6.62 -14.66
N GLY A 98 -0.17 5.99 -13.51
CA GLY A 98 -1.50 5.59 -13.07
C GLY A 98 -2.45 6.77 -12.90
N ALA A 99 -1.97 7.90 -12.37
CA ALA A 99 -2.77 9.11 -12.24
C ALA A 99 -3.17 9.70 -13.60
N LEU A 100 -2.25 9.72 -14.57
CA LEU A 100 -2.55 10.15 -15.94
C LEU A 100 -3.59 9.24 -16.60
N ALA A 101 -3.41 7.92 -16.51
CA ALA A 101 -4.35 6.94 -17.04
C ALA A 101 -5.73 7.06 -16.38
N THR A 102 -5.77 7.18 -15.04
CA THR A 102 -7.01 7.37 -14.30
C THR A 102 -7.70 8.68 -14.67
N GLY A 103 -6.94 9.78 -14.83
CA GLY A 103 -7.48 11.06 -15.27
C GLY A 103 -8.07 10.98 -16.67
N TRP A 104 -7.41 10.31 -17.61
CA TRP A 104 -7.92 10.09 -18.95
C TRP A 104 -9.19 9.24 -18.95
N ILE A 105 -9.21 8.11 -18.25
CA ILE A 105 -10.39 7.26 -18.10
C ILE A 105 -11.53 8.04 -17.46
N ALA A 106 -11.25 8.80 -16.39
CA ALA A 106 -12.24 9.60 -15.70
C ALA A 106 -12.88 10.66 -16.58
N SER A 107 -12.16 11.20 -17.57
CA SER A 107 -12.71 12.16 -18.54
C SER A 107 -13.70 11.53 -19.51
N GLN A 108 -13.62 10.20 -19.73
CA GLN A 108 -14.52 9.47 -20.65
C GLN A 108 -15.74 8.86 -19.93
N VAL A 109 -15.52 8.25 -18.76
CA VAL A 109 -16.57 7.46 -18.06
C VAL A 109 -16.95 8.01 -16.68
N GLY A 110 -16.31 9.10 -16.26
CA GLY A 110 -16.54 9.72 -14.96
C GLY A 110 -15.59 9.21 -13.87
N LEU A 111 -15.36 10.09 -12.90
CA LEU A 111 -14.37 9.89 -11.82
C LEU A 111 -14.70 8.67 -10.95
N GLN A 112 -15.98 8.47 -10.63
CA GLN A 112 -16.41 7.36 -9.77
C GLN A 112 -16.11 5.99 -10.38
N ILE A 113 -16.36 5.83 -11.68
CA ILE A 113 -16.11 4.58 -12.41
C ILE A 113 -14.59 4.32 -12.50
N ALA A 114 -13.80 5.34 -12.80
CA ALA A 114 -12.35 5.24 -12.89
C ALA A 114 -11.72 4.83 -11.55
N ILE A 115 -12.10 5.47 -10.45
CA ILE A 115 -11.59 5.15 -9.11
C ILE A 115 -12.13 3.80 -8.64
N GLY A 116 -13.41 3.50 -8.86
CA GLY A 116 -14.01 2.22 -8.51
C GLY A 116 -13.35 1.04 -9.22
N GLY A 117 -13.02 1.20 -10.50
CA GLY A 117 -12.26 0.21 -11.28
C GLY A 117 -10.86 -0.02 -10.72
N GLY A 118 -10.14 1.04 -10.36
CA GLY A 118 -8.83 0.94 -9.70
C GLY A 118 -8.91 0.23 -8.35
N ALA A 119 -9.92 0.55 -7.54
CA ALA A 119 -10.15 -0.11 -6.26
C ALA A 119 -10.48 -1.59 -6.42
N LEU A 120 -11.27 -1.95 -7.43
CA LEU A 120 -11.57 -3.35 -7.75
C LEU A 120 -10.31 -4.13 -8.13
N ILE A 121 -9.44 -3.55 -8.96
CA ILE A 121 -8.14 -4.15 -9.32
C ILE A 121 -7.30 -4.40 -8.05
N MET A 122 -7.26 -3.46 -7.12
CA MET A 122 -6.54 -3.64 -5.84
C MET A 122 -7.07 -4.82 -5.02
N VAL A 123 -8.39 -4.98 -4.94
CA VAL A 123 -9.01 -6.12 -4.26
C VAL A 123 -8.68 -7.45 -4.96
N LEU A 124 -8.71 -7.47 -6.31
CA LEU A 124 -8.34 -8.66 -7.08
C LEU A 124 -6.86 -9.03 -6.90
N VAL A 125 -5.96 -8.05 -6.89
CA VAL A 125 -4.54 -8.26 -6.60
C VAL A 125 -4.35 -8.83 -5.19
N TRP A 126 -5.09 -8.31 -4.21
CA TRP A 126 -5.06 -8.86 -2.86
C TRP A 126 -5.53 -10.31 -2.79
N LEU A 127 -6.66 -10.65 -3.45
CA LEU A 127 -7.18 -12.01 -3.51
C LEU A 127 -6.16 -12.97 -4.15
N TRP A 128 -5.46 -12.51 -5.18
CA TRP A 128 -4.41 -13.28 -5.83
C TRP A 128 -3.15 -13.45 -4.96
N ALA A 129 -2.78 -12.42 -4.20
CA ALA A 129 -1.60 -12.41 -3.33
C ALA A 129 -1.82 -13.20 -2.03
N ARG A 130 -3.05 -13.16 -1.47
CA ARG A 130 -3.39 -13.76 -0.18
C ARG A 130 -2.90 -15.21 0.02
N PRO A 131 -3.11 -16.16 -0.91
CA PRO A 131 -2.65 -17.55 -0.73
C PRO A 131 -1.12 -17.68 -0.75
N ARG A 132 -0.39 -16.66 -1.24
CA ARG A 132 1.06 -16.66 -1.39
C ARG A 132 1.79 -15.95 -0.24
N THR A 133 1.06 -15.27 0.65
CA THR A 133 1.66 -14.49 1.75
C THR A 133 2.50 -15.34 2.69
N GLY A 134 2.08 -16.56 3.00
CA GLY A 134 2.86 -17.47 3.85
C GLY A 134 4.20 -17.88 3.24
N ALA A 135 4.21 -18.20 1.94
CA ALA A 135 5.45 -18.53 1.21
C ALA A 135 6.37 -17.31 1.08
N MET A 136 5.80 -16.12 0.85
CA MET A 136 6.56 -14.86 0.80
C MET A 136 7.15 -14.49 2.16
N ALA A 137 6.39 -14.64 3.24
CA ALA A 137 6.88 -14.38 4.59
C ALA A 137 8.06 -15.28 4.95
N ALA A 138 7.98 -16.58 4.62
CA ALA A 138 9.08 -17.52 4.87
C ALA A 138 10.38 -17.19 4.12
N LEU A 139 10.28 -16.47 2.98
CA LEU A 139 11.46 -16.09 2.18
C LEU A 139 11.99 -14.70 2.54
N LEU A 140 11.15 -13.80 3.03
CA LEU A 140 11.48 -12.38 3.20
C LEU A 140 11.65 -11.94 4.65
N GLU A 141 11.08 -12.70 5.59
CA GLU A 141 11.19 -12.40 7.02
C GLU A 141 12.26 -13.26 7.68
N PRO A 142 13.12 -12.69 8.57
CA PRO A 142 14.04 -13.49 9.35
C PRO A 142 13.24 -14.46 10.26
N PRO A 143 13.80 -15.63 10.58
CA PRO A 143 13.15 -16.55 11.51
C PRO A 143 12.91 -15.86 12.85
N PRO A 144 11.78 -16.15 13.54
CA PRO A 144 11.48 -15.56 14.83
C PRO A 144 12.66 -15.86 15.78
N SER A 145 13.16 -14.80 16.43
CA SER A 145 14.20 -14.96 17.46
C SER A 145 13.66 -15.84 18.60
N PRO A 146 14.45 -16.81 19.10
CA PRO A 146 14.05 -17.69 20.19
C PRO A 146 13.74 -16.91 21.47
#